data_392ed5fc297e7bf54b79164f94ad7e89
#
_entry.id   392ed5fc297e7bf54b79164f94ad7e89
#
_cell.length_a   1.000
_cell.length_b   1.000
_cell.length_c   1.000
_cell.angle_alpha   90.00
_cell.angle_beta   90.00
_cell.angle_gamma   90.00
#
_symmetry.space_group_name_H-M   'P 1'
#
loop_
_entity.id
_entity.type
_entity.pdbx_description
1 polymer ?
#
loop_
_entity_poly.entity_id
_entity_poly.type
_entity_poly.pdbx_seq_one_letter_code
_entity_poly.pdbx_strand_id
1 'polypeptide(L)'
;MLQTRIALRGIRLPFRCLPSLPVPVRGYSTIVNEIERPAEKPVDKPAASVSSFIDPNISFAPPPSRDDSGVVLRTYTPRTPGVRHLRRPVNDHLWKGRPVHKLTFPKRGQAKGGRNNSGQVTVRHHGGGAKRRIRTVDFLRMDPGPQAVERIEYDPGRSAHIALTRSKETGKLSYILAADGMRAGDVVQSYLPGIPQDLWDSMGGAVDPGVLAARTAWRGNCLPLHMIPVGTLIFNLGLRPGKGGQICRSAGTYATVVAKGSDSRQKTLQEEEPVAAEVTGEAKVEKKLSQREQQKQERLAQHITVRLSSGEVRLIHKDCCATIGITSNPNYHYTQLGKAGRSRWRNVRPTVRGLAMNAMDHPHGGGRGKSKGNIDPKSPWGIPTKSGYKTRPKWKINKAVVHPRPRNQGQRRRGYN
;
A
#
# COMPACT_ATOMS: atom_id res chain seq x y z
N MET A 1 22.58 -46.73 -52.06
CA MET A 1 21.11 -46.86 -52.24
C MET A 1 20.47 -45.56 -51.80
N LEU A 2 20.05 -44.81 -52.78
CA LEU A 2 19.39 -43.47 -52.59
C LEU A 2 17.88 -43.73 -52.37
N GLN A 3 17.32 -43.26 -51.27
CA GLN A 3 15.86 -43.19 -51.13
C GLN A 3 15.43 -41.71 -51.22
N THR A 4 14.75 -41.41 -52.31
CA THR A 4 14.10 -40.15 -52.63
C THR A 4 12.82 -40.01 -51.80
N ARG A 5 12.74 -38.95 -50.98
CA ARG A 5 11.51 -38.55 -50.32
C ARG A 5 10.73 -37.60 -51.23
N ILE A 6 9.55 -38.05 -51.66
CA ILE A 6 8.57 -37.25 -52.41
C ILE A 6 7.82 -36.35 -51.44
N ALA A 7 7.89 -35.02 -51.67
CA ALA A 7 7.14 -34.02 -50.93
C ALA A 7 5.76 -33.84 -51.57
N LEU A 8 4.70 -34.20 -50.84
CA LEU A 8 3.32 -33.88 -51.22
C LEU A 8 3.03 -32.40 -50.92
N ARG A 9 2.90 -31.59 -51.97
CA ARG A 9 2.37 -30.22 -51.91
C ARG A 9 0.86 -30.27 -51.70
N GLY A 10 0.37 -29.84 -50.54
CA GLY A 10 -1.06 -29.59 -50.26
C GLY A 10 -1.59 -28.42 -51.07
N ILE A 11 -2.59 -28.71 -51.90
CA ILE A 11 -3.36 -27.70 -52.66
C ILE A 11 -4.25 -26.92 -51.69
N ARG A 12 -4.04 -25.62 -51.56
CA ARG A 12 -4.95 -24.69 -50.85
C ARG A 12 -6.06 -24.27 -51.80
N LEU A 13 -7.30 -24.68 -51.53
CA LEU A 13 -8.50 -24.14 -52.18
C LEU A 13 -8.84 -22.74 -51.56
N PRO A 14 -9.25 -21.77 -52.36
CA PRO A 14 -9.63 -20.45 -51.81
C PRO A 14 -11.04 -20.53 -51.20
N PHE A 15 -11.17 -20.11 -49.95
CA PHE A 15 -12.46 -19.87 -49.32
C PHE A 15 -13.15 -18.67 -49.97
N ARG A 16 -14.25 -18.94 -50.68
CA ARG A 16 -15.19 -17.93 -51.14
C ARG A 16 -15.97 -17.38 -49.95
N CYS A 17 -15.83 -16.09 -49.65
CA CYS A 17 -16.71 -15.38 -48.75
C CYS A 17 -18.08 -15.25 -49.39
N LEU A 18 -19.10 -15.83 -48.77
CA LEU A 18 -20.50 -15.55 -49.07
C LEU A 18 -20.93 -14.23 -48.41
N PRO A 19 -21.66 -13.37 -49.06
CA PRO A 19 -22.17 -12.14 -48.45
C PRO A 19 -23.25 -12.47 -47.41
N SER A 20 -23.10 -11.92 -46.22
CA SER A 20 -24.09 -12.00 -45.15
C SER A 20 -25.32 -11.15 -45.49
N LEU A 21 -26.49 -11.78 -45.50
CA LEU A 21 -27.77 -11.10 -45.61
C LEU A 21 -28.06 -10.26 -44.34
N PRO A 22 -28.65 -9.07 -44.47
CA PRO A 22 -29.00 -8.26 -43.32
C PRO A 22 -30.21 -8.85 -42.58
N VAL A 23 -30.04 -9.06 -41.27
CA VAL A 23 -31.10 -9.46 -40.33
C VAL A 23 -31.96 -8.22 -40.05
N PRO A 24 -33.31 -8.26 -40.22
CA PRO A 24 -34.15 -7.12 -39.89
C PRO A 24 -34.19 -6.88 -38.36
N VAL A 25 -33.77 -5.69 -37.93
CA VAL A 25 -33.93 -5.20 -36.57
C VAL A 25 -35.40 -4.83 -36.37
N ARG A 26 -36.13 -5.62 -35.57
CA ARG A 26 -37.45 -5.24 -35.07
C ARG A 26 -37.30 -4.06 -34.10
N GLY A 27 -37.72 -2.88 -34.52
CA GLY A 27 -37.87 -1.72 -33.66
C GLY A 27 -39.04 -1.95 -32.69
N TYR A 28 -38.76 -1.92 -31.40
CA TYR A 28 -39.78 -1.79 -30.36
C TYR A 28 -40.11 -0.30 -30.22
N SER A 29 -41.30 0.09 -30.68
CA SER A 29 -41.89 1.40 -30.36
C SER A 29 -42.34 1.36 -28.89
N THR A 30 -41.65 2.11 -28.04
CA THR A 30 -42.13 2.39 -26.67
C THR A 30 -43.19 3.48 -26.77
N ILE A 31 -44.45 3.10 -26.53
CA ILE A 31 -45.54 4.02 -26.24
C ILE A 31 -45.29 4.57 -24.84
N VAL A 32 -44.89 5.81 -24.73
CA VAL A 32 -44.80 6.54 -23.46
C VAL A 32 -46.20 7.07 -23.15
N ASN A 33 -46.90 6.42 -22.22
CA ASN A 33 -48.10 7.00 -21.62
C ASN A 33 -47.63 8.01 -20.58
N GLU A 34 -47.78 9.30 -20.85
CA GLU A 34 -47.70 10.36 -19.86
C GLU A 34 -48.89 10.22 -18.90
N ILE A 35 -48.60 9.73 -17.68
CA ILE A 35 -49.53 9.81 -16.55
C ILE A 35 -49.19 11.11 -15.82
N GLU A 36 -50.07 12.11 -15.91
CA GLU A 36 -50.04 13.33 -15.12
C GLU A 36 -50.08 12.97 -13.62
N ARG A 37 -49.06 13.35 -12.84
CA ARG A 37 -49.07 13.23 -11.40
C ARG A 37 -49.72 14.47 -10.77
N PRO A 38 -50.66 14.30 -9.83
CA PRO A 38 -51.22 15.44 -9.10
C PRO A 38 -50.13 16.11 -8.24
N ALA A 39 -50.16 17.43 -8.17
CA ALA A 39 -49.25 18.27 -7.40
C ALA A 39 -49.29 17.94 -5.90
N GLU A 40 -48.19 17.46 -5.36
CA GLU A 40 -48.01 17.24 -3.92
C GLU A 40 -47.77 18.58 -3.20
N LYS A 41 -48.51 18.78 -2.11
CA LYS A 41 -48.39 19.92 -1.19
C LYS A 41 -47.03 19.83 -0.45
N PRO A 42 -46.36 20.95 -0.11
CA PRO A 42 -45.10 20.93 0.61
C PRO A 42 -45.32 20.37 2.03
N VAL A 43 -44.66 19.25 2.32
CA VAL A 43 -44.60 18.66 3.66
C VAL A 43 -43.37 19.27 4.36
N ASP A 44 -43.59 19.86 5.53
CA ASP A 44 -42.56 20.41 6.40
C ASP A 44 -41.47 19.36 6.72
N LYS A 45 -40.22 19.70 6.43
CA LYS A 45 -39.07 18.82 6.66
C LYS A 45 -38.76 18.80 8.15
N PRO A 46 -38.76 17.66 8.85
CA PRO A 46 -38.21 17.57 10.18
C PRO A 46 -36.68 17.75 10.13
N ALA A 47 -36.15 18.37 11.19
CA ALA A 47 -34.74 18.72 11.34
C ALA A 47 -33.80 17.55 11.04
N ALA A 48 -32.74 17.83 10.27
CA ALA A 48 -31.77 16.87 9.77
C ALA A 48 -31.05 16.11 10.91
N SER A 49 -31.37 14.83 11.06
CA SER A 49 -30.53 13.88 11.80
C SER A 49 -29.29 13.53 10.95
N VAL A 50 -28.15 13.38 11.60
CA VAL A 50 -26.78 13.20 11.04
C VAL A 50 -26.61 11.83 10.34
N SER A 51 -27.55 11.39 9.49
CA SER A 51 -27.50 10.09 8.81
C SER A 51 -27.48 10.14 7.27
N SER A 52 -27.30 11.29 6.65
CA SER A 52 -27.51 11.44 5.19
C SER A 52 -26.19 11.64 4.39
N PHE A 53 -25.24 10.69 4.51
CA PHE A 53 -24.16 10.54 3.53
C PHE A 53 -24.33 9.26 2.68
N ILE A 54 -25.56 8.90 2.35
CA ILE A 54 -25.83 7.82 1.41
C ILE A 54 -26.35 8.46 0.13
N ASP A 55 -25.54 8.42 -0.93
CA ASP A 55 -25.96 8.90 -2.25
C ASP A 55 -27.23 8.17 -2.72
N PRO A 56 -28.29 8.91 -3.16
CA PRO A 56 -29.56 8.32 -3.59
C PRO A 56 -29.44 7.41 -4.83
N ASN A 57 -28.32 7.42 -5.54
CA ASN A 57 -28.06 6.56 -6.70
C ASN A 57 -27.61 5.11 -6.36
N ILE A 58 -27.62 4.70 -5.09
CA ILE A 58 -27.22 3.35 -4.66
C ILE A 58 -28.43 2.39 -4.55
N SER A 59 -29.56 2.70 -5.16
CA SER A 59 -30.83 1.97 -5.00
C SER A 59 -30.80 0.48 -5.38
N PHE A 60 -29.78 0.00 -6.09
CA PHE A 60 -29.64 -1.41 -6.48
C PHE A 60 -28.56 -2.19 -5.71
N ALA A 61 -27.78 -1.55 -4.87
CA ALA A 61 -26.81 -2.24 -4.02
C ALA A 61 -27.47 -2.58 -2.66
N PRO A 62 -27.25 -3.79 -2.13
CA PRO A 62 -27.72 -4.09 -0.78
C PRO A 62 -27.12 -3.10 0.21
N PRO A 63 -27.84 -2.71 1.27
CA PRO A 63 -27.33 -1.77 2.26
C PRO A 63 -25.97 -2.25 2.78
N PRO A 64 -25.04 -1.35 3.05
CA PRO A 64 -23.75 -1.73 3.62
C PRO A 64 -23.97 -2.33 5.01
N SER A 65 -23.48 -3.55 5.22
CA SER A 65 -23.48 -4.15 6.56
C SER A 65 -22.37 -3.52 7.39
N ARG A 66 -22.67 -3.19 8.65
CA ARG A 66 -21.65 -2.82 9.64
C ARG A 66 -21.22 -4.11 10.35
N ASP A 67 -19.92 -4.37 10.36
CA ASP A 67 -19.35 -5.39 11.23
C ASP A 67 -19.17 -4.81 12.65
N ASP A 68 -19.00 -5.65 13.67
CA ASP A 68 -18.78 -5.26 15.07
C ASP A 68 -17.62 -4.28 15.29
N SER A 69 -16.72 -4.18 14.31
CA SER A 69 -15.61 -3.22 14.26
C SER A 69 -16.01 -1.81 13.78
N GLY A 70 -17.28 -1.52 13.50
CA GLY A 70 -17.77 -0.26 12.96
C GLY A 70 -17.40 -0.03 11.47
N VAL A 71 -16.79 -1.00 10.80
CA VAL A 71 -16.39 -0.91 9.40
C VAL A 71 -17.58 -1.19 8.48
N VAL A 72 -17.82 -0.28 7.54
CA VAL A 72 -18.90 -0.42 6.56
C VAL A 72 -18.40 -1.25 5.37
N LEU A 73 -18.97 -2.45 5.20
CA LEU A 73 -18.66 -3.36 4.11
C LEU A 73 -19.88 -3.58 3.22
N ARG A 74 -19.66 -3.64 1.92
CA ARG A 74 -20.67 -4.03 0.94
C ARG A 74 -20.70 -5.55 0.83
N THR A 75 -21.82 -6.14 1.19
CA THR A 75 -22.15 -7.56 1.01
C THR A 75 -23.11 -7.71 -0.18
N TYR A 76 -23.32 -8.93 -0.64
CA TYR A 76 -24.14 -9.20 -1.82
C TYR A 76 -25.13 -10.33 -1.51
N THR A 77 -26.34 -10.22 -2.01
CA THR A 77 -27.32 -11.32 -2.00
C THR A 77 -26.74 -12.54 -2.70
N PRO A 78 -26.73 -13.75 -2.08
CA PRO A 78 -26.02 -14.92 -2.60
C PRO A 78 -26.78 -15.61 -3.76
N ARG A 79 -26.93 -14.91 -4.88
CA ARG A 79 -27.55 -15.46 -6.10
C ARG A 79 -26.71 -16.55 -6.75
N THR A 80 -25.39 -16.50 -6.59
CA THR A 80 -24.44 -17.48 -7.08
C THR A 80 -23.40 -17.83 -6.01
N PRO A 81 -22.80 -19.04 -6.01
CA PRO A 81 -21.79 -19.43 -5.03
C PRO A 81 -20.63 -18.43 -4.92
N GLY A 82 -20.25 -17.81 -6.03
CA GLY A 82 -19.11 -16.88 -6.10
C GLY A 82 -19.33 -15.52 -5.45
N VAL A 83 -20.56 -15.16 -5.06
CA VAL A 83 -20.88 -13.91 -4.37
C VAL A 83 -21.28 -14.12 -2.91
N ARG A 84 -21.56 -15.36 -2.46
CA ARG A 84 -21.97 -15.67 -1.09
C ARG A 84 -21.02 -15.10 -0.03
N HIS A 85 -19.71 -15.22 -0.23
CA HIS A 85 -18.68 -14.77 0.70
C HIS A 85 -17.94 -13.51 0.21
N LEU A 86 -18.53 -12.81 -0.77
CA LEU A 86 -17.92 -11.60 -1.30
C LEU A 86 -18.17 -10.44 -0.35
N ARG A 87 -17.09 -9.83 0.15
CA ARG A 87 -17.15 -8.59 0.94
C ARG A 87 -16.18 -7.57 0.36
N ARG A 88 -16.61 -6.33 0.24
CA ARG A 88 -15.80 -5.22 -0.28
C ARG A 88 -15.97 -3.99 0.60
N PRO A 89 -14.90 -3.25 0.91
CA PRO A 89 -15.04 -1.95 1.53
C PRO A 89 -15.80 -1.00 0.60
N VAL A 90 -16.56 -0.09 1.17
CA VAL A 90 -17.27 0.95 0.43
C VAL A 90 -16.27 2.04 0.07
N ASN A 91 -16.08 2.28 -1.23
CA ASN A 91 -15.12 3.24 -1.78
C ASN A 91 -15.80 4.06 -2.89
N ASP A 92 -16.94 4.68 -2.57
CA ASP A 92 -17.78 5.37 -3.55
C ASP A 92 -17.16 6.70 -4.03
N HIS A 93 -16.20 7.23 -3.28
CA HIS A 93 -15.41 8.43 -3.62
C HIS A 93 -14.41 8.20 -4.77
N LEU A 94 -14.23 6.97 -5.22
CA LEU A 94 -13.29 6.68 -6.29
C LEU A 94 -13.84 7.05 -7.66
N TRP A 95 -12.98 7.61 -8.50
CA TRP A 95 -13.28 7.85 -9.90
C TRP A 95 -13.62 6.53 -10.61
N LYS A 96 -14.77 6.50 -11.30
CA LYS A 96 -15.26 5.32 -12.02
C LYS A 96 -14.80 5.27 -13.49
N GLY A 97 -14.21 6.34 -13.99
CA GLY A 97 -13.75 6.46 -15.38
C GLY A 97 -12.36 5.85 -15.63
N ARG A 98 -11.85 6.08 -16.84
CA ARG A 98 -10.53 5.59 -17.26
C ARG A 98 -9.39 6.45 -16.68
N PRO A 99 -8.21 5.88 -16.43
CA PRO A 99 -7.03 6.64 -16.01
C PRO A 99 -6.49 7.50 -17.14
N VAL A 100 -5.67 8.48 -16.81
CA VAL A 100 -4.95 9.32 -17.79
C VAL A 100 -4.00 8.45 -18.61
N HIS A 101 -4.23 8.35 -19.91
CA HIS A 101 -3.47 7.44 -20.78
C HIS A 101 -1.98 7.76 -20.81
N LYS A 102 -1.61 9.06 -20.85
CA LYS A 102 -0.22 9.54 -20.87
C LYS A 102 0.58 9.10 -19.63
N LEU A 103 -0.08 8.95 -18.48
CA LEU A 103 0.53 8.53 -17.21
C LEU A 103 0.41 7.01 -16.97
N THR A 104 0.11 6.23 -18.01
CA THR A 104 -0.04 4.77 -17.88
C THR A 104 0.66 4.04 -19.01
N PHE A 105 1.24 2.88 -18.71
CA PHE A 105 1.85 2.00 -19.71
C PHE A 105 1.37 0.55 -19.55
N PRO A 106 1.36 -0.25 -20.61
CA PRO A 106 0.96 -1.65 -20.53
C PRO A 106 1.97 -2.45 -19.73
N LYS A 107 1.51 -3.34 -18.87
CA LYS A 107 2.38 -4.24 -18.11
C LYS A 107 3.00 -5.28 -19.05
N ARG A 108 4.27 -5.13 -19.36
CA ARG A 108 5.05 -6.13 -20.11
C ARG A 108 5.34 -7.37 -19.25
N GLY A 109 5.45 -8.54 -19.86
CA GLY A 109 5.86 -9.77 -19.18
C GLY A 109 4.81 -10.37 -18.23
N GLN A 110 3.55 -9.96 -18.30
CA GLN A 110 2.48 -10.53 -17.47
C GLN A 110 2.27 -12.03 -17.73
N ALA A 111 2.54 -12.50 -18.95
CA ALA A 111 2.41 -13.88 -19.36
C ALA A 111 3.62 -14.76 -18.98
N LYS A 112 4.73 -14.19 -18.52
CA LYS A 112 5.98 -14.96 -18.22
C LYS A 112 5.84 -15.98 -17.09
N GLY A 113 4.77 -15.92 -16.29
CA GLY A 113 4.47 -16.94 -15.27
C GLY A 113 5.53 -17.11 -14.17
N GLY A 114 6.30 -16.06 -13.87
CA GLY A 114 7.37 -16.09 -12.86
C GLY A 114 8.66 -16.75 -13.36
N ARG A 115 8.85 -16.86 -14.68
CA ARG A 115 10.07 -17.39 -15.31
C ARG A 115 11.12 -16.31 -15.51
N ASN A 116 12.39 -16.71 -15.41
CA ASN A 116 13.55 -15.87 -15.74
C ASN A 116 13.84 -15.88 -17.25
N ASN A 117 14.99 -15.35 -17.66
CA ASN A 117 15.39 -15.30 -19.06
C ASN A 117 15.74 -16.69 -19.63
N SER A 118 16.18 -17.63 -18.78
CA SER A 118 16.45 -19.04 -19.16
C SER A 118 15.18 -19.92 -19.15
N GLY A 119 14.00 -19.34 -18.91
CA GLY A 119 12.73 -20.07 -18.89
C GLY A 119 12.43 -20.81 -17.59
N GLN A 120 13.34 -20.82 -16.61
CA GLN A 120 13.14 -21.45 -15.32
C GLN A 120 12.19 -20.66 -14.43
N VAL A 121 11.34 -21.36 -13.67
CA VAL A 121 10.42 -20.73 -12.70
C VAL A 121 11.20 -20.30 -11.47
N THR A 122 11.46 -19.00 -11.33
CA THR A 122 12.14 -18.42 -10.17
C THR A 122 11.16 -17.87 -9.13
N VAL A 123 9.97 -17.43 -9.56
CA VAL A 123 8.89 -16.95 -8.69
C VAL A 123 7.67 -17.82 -8.92
N ARG A 124 7.33 -18.66 -7.94
CA ARG A 124 6.23 -19.62 -8.03
C ARG A 124 4.86 -18.94 -7.91
N HIS A 125 3.81 -19.64 -8.33
CA HIS A 125 2.41 -19.25 -8.21
C HIS A 125 2.03 -17.94 -8.90
N HIS A 126 2.78 -17.52 -9.92
CA HIS A 126 2.46 -16.40 -10.78
C HIS A 126 2.05 -16.86 -12.18
N GLY A 127 1.13 -16.13 -12.79
CA GLY A 127 0.72 -16.35 -14.18
C GLY A 127 -0.79 -16.19 -14.40
N GLY A 128 -1.15 -15.92 -15.66
CA GLY A 128 -2.49 -15.56 -16.04
C GLY A 128 -2.87 -14.17 -15.48
N GLY A 129 -4.12 -13.99 -15.17
CA GLY A 129 -4.63 -12.75 -14.62
C GLY A 129 -5.11 -11.76 -15.69
N ALA A 130 -5.86 -10.75 -15.25
CA ALA A 130 -6.41 -9.71 -16.13
C ALA A 130 -5.30 -8.80 -16.68
N LYS A 131 -5.44 -8.34 -17.92
CA LYS A 131 -4.57 -7.30 -18.49
C LYS A 131 -4.61 -6.05 -17.61
N ARG A 132 -3.44 -5.44 -17.35
CA ARG A 132 -3.31 -4.24 -16.53
C ARG A 132 -2.48 -3.20 -17.23
N ARG A 133 -2.83 -1.94 -17.00
CA ARG A 133 -1.94 -0.80 -17.26
C ARG A 133 -1.35 -0.36 -15.93
N ILE A 134 -0.05 -0.15 -15.91
CA ILE A 134 0.67 0.34 -14.73
C ILE A 134 0.58 1.86 -14.75
N ARG A 135 0.26 2.48 -13.61
CA ARG A 135 0.29 3.92 -13.42
C ARG A 135 1.70 4.35 -13.05
N THR A 136 2.15 5.43 -13.66
CA THR A 136 3.39 6.10 -13.25
C THR A 136 3.08 6.93 -12.01
N VAL A 137 3.43 6.40 -10.84
CA VAL A 137 3.20 7.09 -9.56
C VAL A 137 4.48 7.74 -9.11
N ASP A 138 4.40 9.02 -8.78
CA ASP A 138 5.51 9.77 -8.24
C ASP A 138 5.72 9.42 -6.76
N PHE A 139 6.84 8.79 -6.46
CA PHE A 139 7.30 8.50 -5.10
C PHE A 139 8.40 9.44 -4.64
N LEU A 140 8.97 10.23 -5.54
CA LEU A 140 10.05 11.16 -5.22
C LEU A 140 9.50 12.44 -4.62
N ARG A 141 8.37 12.94 -5.16
CA ARG A 141 7.69 14.15 -4.70
C ARG A 141 8.63 15.37 -4.71
N MET A 142 9.44 15.49 -5.76
CA MET A 142 10.43 16.58 -5.89
C MET A 142 9.85 17.85 -6.53
N ASP A 143 8.71 17.76 -7.22
CA ASP A 143 8.09 18.92 -7.86
C ASP A 143 7.62 19.91 -6.76
N PRO A 144 8.14 21.16 -6.70
CA PRO A 144 7.75 22.17 -5.73
C PRO A 144 6.35 22.71 -6.02
N GLY A 145 5.87 23.58 -5.17
CA GLY A 145 4.62 24.32 -5.34
C GLY A 145 3.36 23.52 -4.98
N PRO A 146 2.23 24.21 -4.89
CA PRO A 146 0.94 23.63 -4.53
C PRO A 146 0.36 22.81 -5.69
N GLN A 147 -0.09 21.60 -5.37
CA GLN A 147 -0.73 20.66 -6.29
C GLN A 147 -2.17 20.42 -5.85
N ALA A 148 -3.13 20.69 -6.73
CA ALA A 148 -4.54 20.39 -6.47
C ALA A 148 -4.85 18.93 -6.82
N VAL A 149 -5.56 18.25 -5.94
CA VAL A 149 -6.06 16.88 -6.18
C VAL A 149 -7.32 16.96 -7.06
N GLU A 150 -7.25 16.47 -8.27
CA GLU A 150 -8.41 16.45 -9.18
C GLU A 150 -9.39 15.32 -8.82
N ARG A 151 -8.86 14.13 -8.55
CA ARG A 151 -9.66 12.94 -8.26
C ARG A 151 -8.82 11.83 -7.62
N ILE A 152 -9.51 10.90 -6.95
CA ILE A 152 -8.90 9.69 -6.39
C ILE A 152 -9.23 8.50 -7.31
N GLU A 153 -8.23 7.71 -7.66
CA GLU A 153 -8.38 6.59 -8.59
C GLU A 153 -7.99 5.24 -7.96
N TYR A 154 -8.62 4.18 -8.46
CA TYR A 154 -8.23 2.81 -8.18
C TYR A 154 -6.99 2.43 -9.02
N ASP A 155 -5.97 1.83 -8.38
CA ASP A 155 -4.82 1.25 -9.07
C ASP A 155 -4.82 -0.28 -8.92
N PRO A 156 -4.89 -1.04 -10.03
CA PRO A 156 -4.82 -2.52 -9.99
C PRO A 156 -3.43 -3.05 -9.60
N GLY A 157 -2.41 -2.19 -9.55
CA GLY A 157 -1.04 -2.55 -9.18
C GLY A 157 -0.77 -2.55 -7.68
N ARG A 158 -1.65 -1.96 -6.88
CA ARG A 158 -1.51 -1.81 -5.42
C ARG A 158 -2.84 -1.94 -4.69
N SER A 159 -2.77 -2.07 -3.36
CA SER A 159 -3.95 -2.11 -2.49
C SER A 159 -4.45 -0.72 -2.08
N ALA A 160 -3.55 0.26 -2.00
CA ALA A 160 -3.87 1.65 -1.75
C ALA A 160 -4.40 2.35 -3.00
N HIS A 161 -5.12 3.45 -2.82
CA HIS A 161 -5.58 4.32 -3.90
C HIS A 161 -4.49 5.33 -4.30
N ILE A 162 -4.65 5.92 -5.47
CA ILE A 162 -3.78 6.98 -5.99
C ILE A 162 -4.61 8.24 -6.22
N ALA A 163 -3.98 9.40 -6.06
CA ALA A 163 -4.58 10.69 -6.37
C ALA A 163 -3.97 11.23 -7.67
N LEU A 164 -4.81 11.71 -8.57
CA LEU A 164 -4.39 12.50 -9.70
C LEU A 164 -4.26 13.94 -9.23
N THR A 165 -3.07 14.49 -9.32
CA THR A 165 -2.78 15.88 -8.95
C THR A 165 -2.41 16.71 -10.16
N ARG A 166 -2.76 17.99 -10.12
CA ARG A 166 -2.35 19.00 -11.07
C ARG A 166 -1.56 20.08 -10.34
N SER A 167 -0.34 20.37 -10.80
CA SER A 167 0.41 21.53 -10.30
C SER A 167 -0.35 22.81 -10.66
N LYS A 168 -0.52 23.71 -9.69
CA LYS A 168 -1.16 25.02 -9.93
C LYS A 168 -0.30 25.95 -10.79
N GLU A 169 1.02 25.82 -10.70
CA GLU A 169 1.98 26.66 -11.42
C GLU A 169 2.20 26.15 -12.86
N THR A 170 2.55 24.88 -13.01
CA THR A 170 2.95 24.31 -14.31
C THR A 170 1.83 23.62 -15.06
N GLY A 171 0.67 23.36 -14.43
CA GLY A 171 -0.42 22.58 -14.99
C GLY A 171 -0.10 21.09 -15.21
N LYS A 172 1.10 20.63 -14.82
CA LYS A 172 1.56 19.25 -14.99
C LYS A 172 0.70 18.29 -14.17
N LEU A 173 0.26 17.21 -14.82
CA LEU A 173 -0.47 16.12 -14.17
C LEU A 173 0.51 15.07 -13.64
N SER A 174 0.28 14.59 -12.43
CA SER A 174 1.03 13.48 -11.83
C SER A 174 0.12 12.60 -10.97
N TYR A 175 0.49 11.32 -10.82
CA TYR A 175 -0.14 10.44 -9.83
C TYR A 175 0.70 10.39 -8.58
N ILE A 176 0.09 10.57 -7.44
CA ILE A 176 0.71 10.39 -6.11
C ILE A 176 -0.02 9.30 -5.33
N LEU A 177 0.61 8.79 -4.29
CA LEU A 177 -0.05 7.87 -3.35
C LEU A 177 -1.04 8.67 -2.49
N ALA A 178 -2.31 8.29 -2.50
CA ALA A 178 -3.35 8.98 -1.74
C ALA A 178 -3.24 8.71 -0.24
N ALA A 179 -3.43 9.74 0.56
CA ALA A 179 -3.64 9.61 2.01
C ALA A 179 -5.08 9.17 2.32
N ASP A 180 -5.29 8.60 3.49
CA ASP A 180 -6.62 8.29 3.98
C ASP A 180 -7.41 9.57 4.24
N GLY A 181 -8.69 9.57 3.82
CA GLY A 181 -9.55 10.74 3.90
C GLY A 181 -9.28 11.87 2.89
N MET A 182 -8.30 11.75 1.99
CA MET A 182 -8.05 12.70 0.90
C MET A 182 -9.20 12.68 -0.10
N ARG A 183 -9.58 13.86 -0.62
CA ARG A 183 -10.68 14.05 -1.57
C ARG A 183 -10.26 14.94 -2.75
N ALA A 184 -11.10 14.98 -3.78
CA ALA A 184 -10.97 15.95 -4.85
C ALA A 184 -11.12 17.38 -4.30
N GLY A 185 -10.29 18.31 -4.78
CA GLY A 185 -10.23 19.68 -4.28
C GLY A 185 -9.16 19.93 -3.22
N ASP A 186 -8.67 18.89 -2.51
CA ASP A 186 -7.57 19.04 -1.55
C ASP A 186 -6.32 19.58 -2.25
N VAL A 187 -5.54 20.39 -1.54
CA VAL A 187 -4.25 20.89 -2.01
C VAL A 187 -3.14 20.23 -1.21
N VAL A 188 -2.16 19.70 -1.90
CA VAL A 188 -0.98 19.05 -1.32
C VAL A 188 0.30 19.71 -1.83
N GLN A 189 1.31 19.78 -0.99
CA GLN A 189 2.58 20.40 -1.32
C GLN A 189 3.78 19.53 -0.93
N SER A 190 4.88 19.71 -1.64
CA SER A 190 6.16 19.06 -1.32
C SER A 190 7.16 20.10 -0.84
N TYR A 191 7.73 19.88 0.32
CA TYR A 191 8.77 20.72 0.94
C TYR A 191 10.16 20.07 0.85
N LEU A 192 10.32 19.03 0.02
CA LEU A 192 11.62 18.38 -0.18
C LEU A 192 12.64 19.27 -0.88
N PRO A 193 12.26 20.11 -1.87
CA PRO A 193 13.19 21.05 -2.49
C PRO A 193 13.59 22.22 -1.58
N GLY A 194 12.83 22.48 -0.52
CA GLY A 194 13.03 23.58 0.41
C GLY A 194 11.70 24.17 0.90
N ILE A 195 11.81 25.15 1.77
CA ILE A 195 10.68 25.94 2.26
C ILE A 195 10.37 27.01 1.19
N PRO A 196 9.10 27.13 0.73
CA PRO A 196 8.72 28.21 -0.19
C PRO A 196 8.96 29.59 0.43
N GLN A 197 9.32 30.56 -0.42
CA GLN A 197 9.67 31.90 -0.01
C GLN A 197 8.48 32.60 0.69
N ASP A 198 7.27 32.46 0.15
CA ASP A 198 6.04 32.97 0.74
C ASP A 198 5.83 32.51 2.20
N LEU A 199 6.16 31.26 2.48
CA LEU A 199 6.08 30.70 3.83
C LEU A 199 7.17 31.25 4.74
N TRP A 200 8.39 31.43 4.20
CA TRP A 200 9.51 32.03 4.90
C TRP A 200 9.22 33.46 5.31
N ASP A 201 8.72 34.28 4.38
CA ASP A 201 8.38 35.67 4.60
C ASP A 201 7.23 35.82 5.64
N SER A 202 6.24 34.91 5.56
CA SER A 202 5.13 34.87 6.51
C SER A 202 5.53 34.50 7.95
N MET A 203 6.74 33.97 8.15
CA MET A 203 7.32 33.64 9.47
C MET A 203 8.29 34.73 9.98
N GLY A 204 8.44 35.83 9.25
CA GLY A 204 9.31 36.96 9.66
C GLY A 204 10.81 36.65 9.53
N GLY A 205 11.21 35.74 8.64
CA GLY A 205 12.61 35.40 8.36
C GLY A 205 13.30 34.49 9.38
N ALA A 206 12.65 34.19 10.53
CA ALA A 206 13.15 33.23 11.49
C ALA A 206 12.34 31.92 11.43
N VAL A 207 13.03 30.76 11.26
CA VAL A 207 12.34 29.46 11.21
C VAL A 207 12.11 28.94 12.62
N ASP A 208 10.93 29.17 13.16
CA ASP A 208 10.47 28.48 14.36
C ASP A 208 9.96 27.08 13.96
N PRO A 209 10.58 25.99 14.45
CA PRO A 209 10.16 24.61 14.13
C PRO A 209 8.70 24.33 14.48
N GLY A 210 8.15 24.96 15.52
CA GLY A 210 6.76 24.80 15.95
C GLY A 210 5.77 25.40 14.95
N VAL A 211 6.00 26.64 14.55
CA VAL A 211 5.17 27.34 13.55
C VAL A 211 5.26 26.69 12.18
N LEU A 212 6.48 26.31 11.77
CA LEU A 212 6.69 25.58 10.53
C LEU A 212 5.92 24.27 10.51
N ALA A 213 6.00 23.49 11.60
CA ALA A 213 5.27 22.24 11.73
C ALA A 213 3.74 22.45 11.67
N ALA A 214 3.20 23.46 12.34
CA ALA A 214 1.78 23.78 12.32
C ALA A 214 1.28 24.11 10.90
N ARG A 215 2.07 24.84 10.13
CA ARG A 215 1.71 25.26 8.77
C ARG A 215 1.94 24.21 7.70
N THR A 216 2.93 23.33 7.86
CA THR A 216 3.31 22.35 6.82
C THR A 216 2.80 20.94 7.08
N ALA A 217 2.46 20.58 8.33
CA ALA A 217 2.06 19.23 8.72
C ALA A 217 0.62 18.86 8.31
N TRP A 218 0.20 19.26 7.13
CA TRP A 218 -1.12 18.91 6.60
C TRP A 218 -1.08 17.53 5.90
N ARG A 219 -2.21 16.85 5.98
CA ARG A 219 -2.40 15.53 5.38
C ARG A 219 -2.08 15.54 3.87
N GLY A 220 -1.21 14.63 3.43
CA GLY A 220 -0.81 14.51 2.04
C GLY A 220 0.43 15.32 1.66
N ASN A 221 0.88 16.25 2.50
CA ASN A 221 2.12 16.98 2.28
C ASN A 221 3.33 16.08 2.44
N CYS A 222 4.36 16.32 1.64
CA CYS A 222 5.60 15.59 1.66
C CYS A 222 6.73 16.46 2.21
N LEU A 223 7.35 15.98 3.30
CA LEU A 223 8.41 16.70 4.01
C LEU A 223 9.63 15.79 4.21
N PRO A 224 10.82 16.36 4.40
CA PRO A 224 11.94 15.64 4.99
C PRO A 224 11.65 15.35 6.46
N LEU A 225 12.13 14.20 6.96
CA LEU A 225 11.78 13.73 8.30
C LEU A 225 12.15 14.70 9.42
N HIS A 226 13.23 15.48 9.27
CA HIS A 226 13.66 16.44 10.31
C HIS A 226 12.63 17.56 10.55
N MET A 227 11.83 17.91 9.53
CA MET A 227 10.77 18.92 9.65
C MET A 227 9.50 18.41 10.32
N ILE A 228 9.30 17.06 10.34
CA ILE A 228 8.06 16.46 10.85
C ILE A 228 8.11 16.39 12.39
N PRO A 229 7.04 16.83 13.10
CA PRO A 229 6.98 16.74 14.58
C PRO A 229 6.96 15.28 15.05
N VAL A 230 7.47 15.07 16.27
CA VAL A 230 7.38 13.77 16.97
C VAL A 230 5.91 13.43 17.23
N GLY A 231 5.56 12.15 17.18
CA GLY A 231 4.17 11.67 17.34
C GLY A 231 3.37 11.64 16.05
N THR A 232 3.79 12.35 15.00
CA THR A 232 3.06 12.42 13.73
C THR A 232 3.01 11.08 13.01
N LEU A 233 1.84 10.77 12.43
CA LEU A 233 1.66 9.62 11.55
C LEU A 233 2.13 9.97 10.14
N ILE A 234 2.94 9.11 9.56
CA ILE A 234 3.54 9.30 8.24
C ILE A 234 3.42 8.04 7.39
N PHE A 235 3.41 8.20 6.08
CA PHE A 235 3.43 7.11 5.12
C PHE A 235 4.35 7.45 3.94
N ASN A 236 4.48 6.55 2.97
CA ASN A 236 5.36 6.72 1.80
C ASN A 236 6.80 7.11 2.18
N LEU A 237 7.35 6.42 3.16
CA LEU A 237 8.61 6.76 3.82
C LEU A 237 9.81 6.27 3.02
N GLY A 238 10.80 7.13 2.80
CA GLY A 238 12.08 6.81 2.19
C GLY A 238 13.00 6.05 3.16
N LEU A 239 13.89 5.22 2.62
CA LEU A 239 14.94 4.53 3.39
C LEU A 239 16.32 5.17 3.20
N ARG A 240 16.50 5.90 2.10
CA ARG A 240 17.73 6.61 1.75
C ARG A 240 17.37 7.95 1.15
N PRO A 241 18.15 9.00 1.42
CA PRO A 241 17.94 10.30 0.79
C PRO A 241 17.89 10.19 -0.74
N GLY A 242 17.05 10.96 -1.38
CA GLY A 242 16.91 11.02 -2.84
C GLY A 242 16.27 9.81 -3.55
N LYS A 243 15.96 8.72 -2.84
CA LYS A 243 15.34 7.52 -3.46
C LYS A 243 13.81 7.46 -3.36
N GLY A 244 13.18 8.50 -2.84
CA GLY A 244 11.74 8.56 -2.68
C GLY A 244 11.18 7.53 -1.68
N GLY A 245 9.85 7.45 -1.60
CA GLY A 245 9.16 6.56 -0.67
C GLY A 245 9.31 5.08 -1.05
N GLN A 246 9.69 4.25 -0.09
CA GLN A 246 9.95 2.82 -0.29
C GLN A 246 9.10 1.92 0.63
N ILE A 247 8.78 2.37 1.83
CA ILE A 247 7.99 1.64 2.83
C ILE A 247 6.70 2.37 3.18
N CYS A 248 5.78 1.73 3.90
CA CYS A 248 4.46 2.26 4.24
C CYS A 248 3.68 2.75 3.01
N ARG A 249 3.57 1.90 1.97
CA ARG A 249 2.86 2.19 0.72
C ARG A 249 1.63 1.32 0.48
N SER A 250 1.46 0.28 1.28
CA SER A 250 0.27 -0.59 1.19
C SER A 250 -0.92 0.05 1.89
N ALA A 251 -2.13 -0.39 1.53
CA ALA A 251 -3.37 0.11 2.13
C ALA A 251 -3.33 0.11 3.66
N GLY A 252 -3.70 1.23 4.27
CA GLY A 252 -3.80 1.39 5.72
C GLY A 252 -2.47 1.32 6.48
N THR A 253 -1.32 1.30 5.81
CA THR A 253 -0.01 1.29 6.50
C THR A 253 0.44 2.69 6.86
N TYR A 254 1.10 2.80 8.00
CA TYR A 254 1.68 4.05 8.50
C TYR A 254 2.92 3.77 9.33
N ALA A 255 3.61 4.80 9.67
CA ALA A 255 4.68 4.81 10.66
C ALA A 255 4.51 6.02 11.57
N THR A 256 5.05 5.97 12.78
CA THR A 256 5.02 7.09 13.73
C THR A 256 6.44 7.56 13.97
N VAL A 257 6.67 8.87 13.95
CA VAL A 257 7.93 9.47 14.36
C VAL A 257 8.02 9.38 15.88
N VAL A 258 9.02 8.69 16.41
CA VAL A 258 9.15 8.45 17.86
C VAL A 258 10.10 9.43 18.52
N ALA A 259 11.28 9.64 17.91
CA ALA A 259 12.28 10.55 18.44
C ALA A 259 13.15 11.09 17.31
N LYS A 260 13.61 12.33 17.45
CA LYS A 260 14.68 12.93 16.64
C LYS A 260 16.01 12.72 17.33
N GLY A 261 17.09 12.61 16.58
CA GLY A 261 18.42 12.35 17.13
C GLY A 261 18.91 13.42 18.10
N SER A 262 18.42 14.66 17.97
CA SER A 262 18.66 15.75 18.92
C SER A 262 18.02 15.51 20.30
N ASP A 263 16.79 14.98 20.29
CA ASP A 263 15.99 14.83 21.53
C ASP A 263 16.49 13.66 22.37
N SER A 264 17.06 12.64 21.73
CA SER A 264 17.67 11.51 22.44
C SER A 264 18.92 11.93 23.21
N ARG A 265 19.64 12.94 22.72
CA ARG A 265 20.84 13.48 23.40
C ARG A 265 20.48 14.20 24.72
N GLN A 266 19.37 14.96 24.71
CA GLN A 266 18.90 15.65 25.92
C GLN A 266 18.41 14.68 26.99
N LYS A 267 17.70 13.59 26.59
CA LYS A 267 17.24 12.59 27.57
C LYS A 267 18.37 11.81 28.20
N THR A 268 19.40 11.42 27.43
CA THR A 268 20.54 10.69 27.96
C THR A 268 21.35 11.56 28.96
N LEU A 269 21.45 12.85 28.70
CA LEU A 269 22.10 13.79 29.62
C LEU A 269 21.27 14.08 30.87
N GLN A 270 19.95 14.01 30.79
CA GLN A 270 19.04 14.19 31.93
C GLN A 270 18.89 12.92 32.77
N GLU A 271 19.02 11.71 32.17
CA GLU A 271 19.01 10.44 32.89
C GLU A 271 20.36 10.12 33.59
N GLU A 272 21.43 10.78 33.17
CA GLU A 272 22.78 10.66 33.79
C GLU A 272 23.04 11.73 34.87
N GLU A 273 22.10 12.59 35.22
CA GLU A 273 22.22 13.44 36.40
C GLU A 273 21.96 12.58 37.65
N PRO A 274 22.98 12.20 38.40
CA PRO A 274 22.76 11.48 39.64
C PRO A 274 22.13 12.43 40.66
N VAL A 275 20.99 12.03 41.21
CA VAL A 275 20.26 12.69 42.30
C VAL A 275 21.10 12.85 43.59
N ALA A 276 22.40 12.52 43.54
CA ALA A 276 23.31 12.48 44.68
C ALA A 276 24.41 13.56 44.69
N ALA A 277 24.32 14.63 43.89
CA ALA A 277 25.40 15.62 43.79
C ALA A 277 25.13 16.96 44.53
N GLU A 278 24.24 16.97 45.52
CA GLU A 278 23.98 18.19 46.30
C GLU A 278 24.89 18.35 47.55
N VAL A 279 25.80 17.39 47.82
CA VAL A 279 26.56 17.41 49.09
C VAL A 279 28.07 17.63 48.96
N THR A 280 28.67 17.51 47.77
CA THR A 280 30.13 17.77 47.65
C THR A 280 30.43 18.63 46.41
N GLY A 281 30.97 19.81 46.65
CA GLY A 281 31.36 20.80 45.64
C GLY A 281 32.56 20.38 44.77
N GLU A 282 32.54 19.19 44.20
CA GLU A 282 33.56 18.71 43.28
C GLU A 282 33.19 19.08 41.82
N ALA A 283 34.16 19.71 41.17
CA ALA A 283 34.06 20.15 39.78
C ALA A 283 33.60 19.00 38.85
N LYS A 284 32.53 19.23 38.07
CA LYS A 284 32.03 18.30 37.06
C LYS A 284 33.18 17.97 36.10
N VAL A 285 33.77 16.79 36.26
CA VAL A 285 34.71 16.24 35.26
C VAL A 285 33.92 15.83 34.05
N GLU A 286 33.94 16.67 32.99
CA GLU A 286 33.42 16.31 31.69
C GLU A 286 34.11 15.05 31.17
N LYS A 287 33.46 13.92 31.27
CA LYS A 287 33.93 12.68 30.64
C LYS A 287 34.05 12.89 29.14
N LYS A 288 35.29 13.05 28.64
CA LYS A 288 35.57 13.05 27.23
C LYS A 288 35.09 11.72 26.63
N LEU A 289 34.03 11.77 25.85
CA LEU A 289 33.47 10.62 25.14
C LEU A 289 34.53 9.98 24.28
N SER A 290 34.58 8.65 24.24
CA SER A 290 35.50 7.93 23.34
C SER A 290 35.16 8.24 21.89
N GLN A 291 36.12 8.17 20.96
CA GLN A 291 35.91 8.41 19.54
C GLN A 291 34.76 7.55 18.96
N ARG A 292 34.58 6.32 19.45
CA ARG A 292 33.49 5.42 19.04
C ARG A 292 32.13 5.92 19.51
N GLU A 293 32.04 6.49 20.68
CA GLU A 293 30.82 7.07 21.26
C GLU A 293 30.45 8.36 20.53
N GLN A 294 31.43 9.21 20.19
CA GLN A 294 31.24 10.41 19.37
C GLN A 294 30.68 10.05 18.00
N GLN A 295 31.28 9.11 17.28
CA GLN A 295 30.78 8.62 16.00
C GLN A 295 29.37 8.00 16.11
N LYS A 296 29.07 7.32 17.19
CA LYS A 296 27.72 6.77 17.45
C LYS A 296 26.70 7.89 17.65
N GLN A 297 27.06 8.93 18.40
CA GLN A 297 26.21 10.10 18.64
C GLN A 297 25.96 10.90 17.34
N GLU A 298 27.00 11.18 16.57
CA GLU A 298 26.90 11.84 15.28
C GLU A 298 25.98 11.08 14.31
N ARG A 299 26.12 9.75 14.29
CA ARG A 299 25.25 8.89 13.49
C ARG A 299 23.80 8.94 13.99
N LEU A 300 23.55 8.97 15.28
CA LEU A 300 22.21 9.11 15.85
C LEU A 300 21.62 10.49 15.54
N ALA A 301 22.42 11.55 15.58
CA ALA A 301 22.01 12.90 15.25
C ALA A 301 21.55 13.06 13.77
N GLN A 302 22.11 12.24 12.87
CA GLN A 302 21.69 12.22 11.46
C GLN A 302 20.47 11.32 11.19
N HIS A 303 19.97 10.59 12.21
CA HIS A 303 18.89 9.62 12.04
C HIS A 303 17.71 9.95 12.96
N ILE A 304 16.53 9.61 12.47
CA ILE A 304 15.26 9.74 13.18
C ILE A 304 14.73 8.35 13.48
N THR A 305 14.25 8.15 14.70
CA THR A 305 13.65 6.90 15.13
C THR A 305 12.19 6.85 14.74
N VAL A 306 11.82 5.83 13.94
CA VAL A 306 10.48 5.65 13.42
C VAL A 306 9.95 4.28 13.79
N ARG A 307 8.72 4.22 14.33
CA ARG A 307 8.00 2.98 14.60
C ARG A 307 7.04 2.67 13.47
N LEU A 308 7.19 1.50 12.85
CA LEU A 308 6.30 1.01 11.81
C LEU A 308 5.01 0.42 12.41
N SER A 309 3.95 0.32 11.62
CA SER A 309 2.69 -0.34 12.00
C SER A 309 2.86 -1.81 12.44
N SER A 310 3.96 -2.46 12.04
CA SER A 310 4.34 -3.81 12.47
C SER A 310 4.92 -3.88 13.89
N GLY A 311 5.19 -2.74 14.55
CA GLY A 311 5.89 -2.64 15.83
C GLY A 311 7.42 -2.62 15.70
N GLU A 312 7.99 -2.74 14.51
CA GLU A 312 9.43 -2.59 14.26
C GLU A 312 9.85 -1.13 14.43
N VAL A 313 10.89 -0.87 15.20
CA VAL A 313 11.48 0.46 15.37
C VAL A 313 12.78 0.52 14.58
N ARG A 314 12.92 1.56 13.76
CA ARG A 314 14.05 1.74 12.82
C ARG A 314 14.62 3.14 12.88
N LEU A 315 15.93 3.22 12.60
CA LEU A 315 16.62 4.45 12.30
C LEU A 315 16.53 4.76 10.80
N ILE A 316 16.15 5.98 10.46
CA ILE A 316 16.04 6.48 9.08
C ILE A 316 16.72 7.84 9.02
N HIS A 317 17.44 8.09 7.94
CA HIS A 317 18.18 9.35 7.77
C HIS A 317 17.21 10.55 7.76
N LYS A 318 17.59 11.64 8.39
CA LYS A 318 16.78 12.85 8.59
C LYS A 318 16.25 13.49 7.31
N ASP A 319 17.00 13.40 6.20
CA ASP A 319 16.63 13.96 4.89
C ASP A 319 15.81 13.02 4.02
N CYS A 320 15.40 11.86 4.54
CA CYS A 320 14.48 10.99 3.82
C CYS A 320 13.09 11.62 3.75
N CYS A 321 12.43 11.44 2.60
CA CYS A 321 11.06 11.91 2.39
C CYS A 321 10.04 11.08 3.18
N ALA A 322 9.02 11.75 3.68
CA ALA A 322 7.82 11.14 4.23
C ALA A 322 6.59 11.99 3.90
N THR A 323 5.45 11.33 3.74
CA THR A 323 4.17 12.01 3.52
C THR A 323 3.33 11.91 4.79
N ILE A 324 2.67 12.99 5.18
CA ILE A 324 1.89 13.07 6.41
C ILE A 324 0.55 12.38 6.26
N GLY A 325 0.19 11.58 7.25
CA GLY A 325 -1.06 10.83 7.32
C GLY A 325 -0.88 9.32 7.28
N ILE A 326 -1.96 8.62 6.91
CA ILE A 326 -2.04 7.17 6.75
C ILE A 326 -2.27 6.87 5.27
N THR A 327 -1.77 5.75 4.76
CA THR A 327 -2.06 5.33 3.38
C THR A 327 -3.54 5.02 3.22
N SER A 328 -4.13 5.45 2.13
CA SER A 328 -5.56 5.25 1.80
C SER A 328 -6.02 3.79 1.88
N ASN A 329 -7.35 3.60 2.00
CA ASN A 329 -8.02 2.30 2.01
C ASN A 329 -7.66 1.41 3.23
N PRO A 330 -7.76 1.89 4.48
CA PRO A 330 -7.39 1.12 5.67
C PRO A 330 -8.22 -0.16 5.82
N ASN A 331 -9.45 -0.17 5.33
CA ASN A 331 -10.37 -1.30 5.41
C ASN A 331 -10.13 -2.40 4.36
N TYR A 332 -9.06 -2.28 3.56
CA TYR A 332 -8.74 -3.26 2.52
C TYR A 332 -8.56 -4.69 3.06
N HIS A 333 -8.08 -4.86 4.27
CA HIS A 333 -7.85 -6.17 4.89
C HIS A 333 -9.13 -6.94 5.17
N TYR A 334 -10.28 -6.27 5.31
CA TYR A 334 -11.59 -6.92 5.43
C TYR A 334 -12.14 -7.44 4.09
N THR A 335 -11.46 -7.18 2.97
CA THR A 335 -11.89 -7.64 1.65
C THR A 335 -11.85 -9.16 1.54
N GLN A 336 -12.99 -9.78 1.23
CA GLN A 336 -13.08 -11.19 0.90
C GLN A 336 -13.34 -11.37 -0.60
N LEU A 337 -12.56 -12.24 -1.23
CA LEU A 337 -12.63 -12.43 -2.68
C LEU A 337 -13.85 -13.24 -3.13
N GLY A 338 -14.39 -14.10 -2.27
CA GLY A 338 -15.60 -14.88 -2.50
C GLY A 338 -15.44 -16.10 -3.42
N LYS A 339 -14.50 -16.08 -4.37
CA LYS A 339 -14.23 -17.23 -5.26
C LYS A 339 -12.75 -17.31 -5.67
N ALA A 340 -12.28 -18.53 -5.97
CA ALA A 340 -10.90 -18.80 -6.41
C ALA A 340 -10.52 -18.06 -7.70
N GLY A 341 -11.44 -17.90 -8.65
CA GLY A 341 -11.21 -17.17 -9.88
C GLY A 341 -10.77 -15.72 -9.70
N ARG A 342 -11.16 -15.07 -8.60
CA ARG A 342 -10.71 -13.69 -8.31
C ARG A 342 -9.23 -13.62 -7.94
N SER A 343 -8.67 -14.66 -7.29
CA SER A 343 -7.23 -14.79 -7.08
C SER A 343 -6.51 -14.96 -8.41
N ARG A 344 -7.08 -15.73 -9.34
CA ARG A 344 -6.57 -15.87 -10.72
C ARG A 344 -6.52 -14.53 -11.44
N TRP A 345 -7.55 -13.70 -11.33
CA TRP A 345 -7.55 -12.34 -11.93
C TRP A 345 -6.40 -11.48 -11.41
N ARG A 346 -5.97 -11.71 -10.17
CA ARG A 346 -4.83 -11.02 -9.55
C ARG A 346 -3.47 -11.61 -9.91
N ASN A 347 -3.41 -12.55 -10.85
CA ASN A 347 -2.18 -13.24 -11.27
C ASN A 347 -1.65 -14.27 -10.27
N VAL A 348 -2.49 -14.76 -9.36
CA VAL A 348 -2.14 -15.80 -8.39
C VAL A 348 -2.62 -17.14 -8.91
N ARG A 349 -1.70 -18.09 -9.12
CA ARG A 349 -2.01 -19.46 -9.51
C ARG A 349 -2.34 -20.31 -8.30
N PRO A 350 -3.12 -21.42 -8.47
CA PRO A 350 -3.37 -22.37 -7.40
C PRO A 350 -2.06 -22.94 -6.83
N THR A 351 -2.06 -23.24 -5.53
CA THR A 351 -0.95 -23.88 -4.84
C THR A 351 -1.32 -25.33 -4.53
N VAL A 352 -0.50 -26.27 -4.94
CA VAL A 352 -0.62 -27.67 -4.55
C VAL A 352 0.08 -27.84 -3.20
N ARG A 353 -0.55 -28.54 -2.27
CA ARG A 353 0.03 -28.84 -0.95
C ARG A 353 1.13 -29.90 -1.11
N GLY A 354 2.20 -29.79 -0.33
CA GLY A 354 3.31 -30.76 -0.36
C GLY A 354 2.86 -32.20 -0.07
N LEU A 355 1.82 -32.39 0.77
CA LEU A 355 1.22 -33.69 1.05
C LEU A 355 0.56 -34.37 -0.18
N ALA A 356 0.18 -33.60 -1.18
CA ALA A 356 -0.42 -34.12 -2.41
C ALA A 356 0.61 -34.35 -3.54
N MET A 357 1.89 -34.23 -3.23
CA MET A 357 2.99 -34.40 -4.15
C MET A 357 3.65 -35.77 -3.95
N ASN A 358 4.48 -36.16 -4.90
CA ASN A 358 5.32 -37.35 -4.79
C ASN A 358 6.52 -37.12 -3.86
N ALA A 359 7.19 -38.19 -3.39
CA ALA A 359 8.31 -38.12 -2.46
C ALA A 359 9.52 -37.34 -3.03
N MET A 360 9.71 -37.36 -4.34
CA MET A 360 10.76 -36.62 -5.03
C MET A 360 10.49 -35.11 -5.10
N ASP A 361 9.22 -34.67 -5.05
CA ASP A 361 8.84 -33.27 -5.26
C ASP A 361 8.77 -32.47 -3.96
N HIS A 362 8.55 -33.17 -2.84
CA HIS A 362 8.41 -32.50 -1.54
C HIS A 362 8.76 -33.42 -0.37
N PRO A 363 9.45 -32.93 0.70
CA PRO A 363 9.73 -33.72 1.91
C PRO A 363 8.51 -34.34 2.59
N HIS A 364 7.33 -33.76 2.39
CA HIS A 364 6.04 -34.22 2.88
C HIS A 364 5.27 -35.07 1.86
N GLY A 365 5.83 -35.31 0.69
CA GLY A 365 5.20 -36.08 -0.38
C GLY A 365 5.41 -37.60 -0.22
N GLY A 366 4.68 -38.33 -1.04
CA GLY A 366 4.74 -39.81 -1.07
C GLY A 366 4.03 -40.47 0.10
N GLY A 367 4.05 -41.80 0.12
CA GLY A 367 3.40 -42.62 1.13
C GLY A 367 2.11 -43.25 0.63
N ARG A 368 1.70 -44.31 1.31
CA ARG A 368 0.45 -45.04 1.05
C ARG A 368 -0.60 -44.57 2.06
N GLY A 369 -1.67 -43.96 1.60
CA GLY A 369 -2.74 -43.42 2.46
C GLY A 369 -2.42 -42.07 3.08
N LYS A 370 -2.97 -41.81 4.28
CA LYS A 370 -2.69 -40.57 5.03
C LYS A 370 -1.24 -40.53 5.45
N SER A 371 -0.54 -39.52 4.96
CA SER A 371 0.91 -39.44 5.03
C SER A 371 1.47 -39.19 6.43
N LYS A 372 2.74 -39.40 6.51
CA LYS A 372 3.75 -39.14 7.54
C LYS A 372 3.30 -38.22 8.66
N GLY A 373 2.89 -38.79 9.79
CA GLY A 373 2.78 -38.08 11.06
C GLY A 373 4.17 -37.73 11.64
N ASN A 374 4.23 -36.88 12.64
CA ASN A 374 5.44 -36.51 13.38
C ASN A 374 6.62 -35.97 12.55
N ILE A 375 6.34 -35.34 11.41
CA ILE A 375 7.38 -34.66 10.64
C ILE A 375 7.21 -33.16 10.80
N ASP A 376 8.27 -32.49 11.22
CA ASP A 376 8.31 -31.04 11.26
C ASP A 376 8.04 -30.43 9.90
N PRO A 377 7.23 -29.34 9.84
CA PRO A 377 6.86 -28.74 8.56
C PRO A 377 8.09 -28.15 7.88
N LYS A 378 8.35 -28.64 6.64
CA LYS A 378 9.45 -28.23 5.79
C LYS A 378 8.95 -27.63 4.48
N SER A 379 9.75 -26.75 3.88
CA SER A 379 9.56 -26.25 2.52
C SER A 379 9.93 -27.31 1.48
N PRO A 380 9.63 -27.11 0.18
CA PRO A 380 10.09 -28.01 -0.89
C PRO A 380 11.61 -28.25 -0.91
N TRP A 381 12.37 -27.32 -0.38
CA TRP A 381 13.85 -27.38 -0.27
C TRP A 381 14.34 -27.90 1.09
N GLY A 382 13.46 -28.48 1.90
CA GLY A 382 13.81 -29.04 3.21
C GLY A 382 14.02 -28.04 4.34
N ILE A 383 13.83 -26.75 4.09
CA ILE A 383 14.02 -25.70 5.10
C ILE A 383 12.84 -25.71 6.08
N PRO A 384 13.09 -25.69 7.42
CA PRO A 384 12.04 -25.61 8.43
C PRO A 384 11.15 -24.36 8.27
N THR A 385 9.82 -24.52 8.33
CA THR A 385 8.87 -23.42 8.09
C THR A 385 8.21 -22.86 9.33
N LYS A 386 8.09 -23.64 10.41
CA LYS A 386 7.41 -23.21 11.66
C LYS A 386 8.33 -23.10 12.88
N SER A 387 9.56 -23.54 12.81
CA SER A 387 10.51 -23.62 13.93
C SER A 387 11.20 -22.29 14.27
N GLY A 388 10.70 -21.15 13.78
CA GLY A 388 11.32 -19.83 13.97
C GLY A 388 12.62 -19.64 13.18
N TYR A 389 12.92 -20.53 12.23
CA TYR A 389 14.08 -20.43 11.37
C TYR A 389 14.15 -19.08 10.64
N LYS A 390 15.28 -18.39 10.82
CA LYS A 390 15.54 -17.12 10.17
C LYS A 390 16.20 -17.36 8.81
N THR A 391 15.56 -16.95 7.74
CA THR A 391 16.12 -17.08 6.37
C THR A 391 17.23 -16.08 6.09
N ARG A 392 17.28 -14.96 6.82
CA ARG A 392 18.36 -13.98 6.72
C ARG A 392 19.62 -14.54 7.37
N PRO A 393 20.78 -14.59 6.69
CA PRO A 393 22.03 -15.03 7.27
C PRO A 393 22.42 -14.22 8.51
N LYS A 394 23.03 -14.87 9.51
CA LYS A 394 23.42 -14.22 10.78
C LYS A 394 24.37 -13.04 10.58
N TRP A 395 25.25 -13.10 9.59
CA TRP A 395 26.21 -12.05 9.26
C TRP A 395 25.57 -10.83 8.55
N LYS A 396 24.37 -10.98 7.96
CA LYS A 396 23.60 -9.87 7.35
C LYS A 396 22.68 -9.19 8.36
N ILE A 397 23.21 -8.69 9.46
CA ILE A 397 22.42 -7.94 10.45
C ILE A 397 21.97 -6.62 9.85
N ASN A 398 20.71 -6.24 10.10
CA ASN A 398 20.21 -4.92 9.71
C ASN A 398 20.52 -3.90 10.80
N LYS A 399 21.59 -3.13 10.61
CA LYS A 399 22.07 -2.11 11.58
C LYS A 399 21.06 -0.96 11.80
N ALA A 400 20.09 -0.78 10.91
CA ALA A 400 19.07 0.27 11.04
C ALA A 400 17.86 -0.15 11.90
N VAL A 401 17.77 -1.39 12.35
CA VAL A 401 16.67 -1.85 13.22
C VAL A 401 17.11 -1.73 14.67
N VAL A 402 16.41 -0.90 15.43
CA VAL A 402 16.60 -0.73 16.89
C VAL A 402 15.87 -1.84 17.63
N HIS A 403 14.56 -1.94 17.41
CA HIS A 403 13.74 -3.00 17.97
C HIS A 403 13.07 -3.81 16.85
N PRO A 404 13.23 -5.14 16.85
CA PRO A 404 12.55 -5.98 15.86
C PRO A 404 11.05 -6.02 16.13
N ARG A 405 10.27 -6.32 15.10
CA ARG A 405 8.82 -6.51 15.27
C ARG A 405 8.53 -7.62 16.29
N PRO A 406 7.51 -7.48 17.14
CA PRO A 406 7.10 -8.55 18.04
C PRO A 406 6.71 -9.79 17.23
N ARG A 407 7.26 -10.95 17.62
CA ARG A 407 6.94 -12.21 16.96
C ARG A 407 5.83 -12.90 17.71
N ASN A 408 4.76 -13.23 17.03
CA ASN A 408 3.70 -14.06 17.57
C ASN A 408 4.18 -15.52 17.56
N GLN A 409 4.50 -16.08 18.72
CA GLN A 409 4.95 -17.46 18.90
C GLN A 409 3.83 -18.43 19.29
N GLY A 410 2.57 -18.05 19.07
CA GLY A 410 1.41 -18.84 19.42
C GLY A 410 1.15 -18.90 20.93
N GLN A 411 0.51 -19.99 21.39
CA GLN A 411 0.08 -20.14 22.80
C GLN A 411 1.25 -20.16 23.81
N ARG A 412 2.45 -20.57 23.42
CA ARG A 412 3.63 -20.60 24.29
C ARG A 412 4.03 -19.23 24.87
N ARG A 413 3.58 -18.14 24.22
CA ARG A 413 3.86 -16.78 24.68
C ARG A 413 2.87 -16.29 25.74
N ARG A 414 1.71 -16.94 25.89
CA ARG A 414 0.68 -16.57 26.88
C ARG A 414 1.02 -17.02 28.30
N GLY A 415 2.00 -17.89 28.47
CA GLY A 415 2.41 -18.41 29.77
C GLY A 415 3.61 -17.72 30.43
N TYR A 416 4.11 -16.63 29.85
CA TYR A 416 5.23 -15.84 30.41
C TYR A 416 4.84 -14.35 30.48
N ASN A 417 3.79 -14.06 31.19
CA ASN A 417 3.51 -12.73 31.75
C ASN A 417 3.38 -12.87 33.24
#